data_e84385a25ca6ae55ad25274deca96fd2
#
_entry.id   e84385a25ca6ae55ad25274deca96fd2
#
_cell.length_a   1.000
_cell.length_b   1.000
_cell.length_c   1.000
_cell.angle_alpha   90.00
_cell.angle_beta   90.00
_cell.angle_gamma   90.00
#
_symmetry.space_group_name_H-M   'P 1'
#
loop_
_entity.id
_entity.type
_entity.pdbx_description
1 polymer ?
#
loop_
_entity_poly.entity_id
_entity_poly.type
_entity_poly.pdbx_seq_one_letter_code
_entity_poly.pdbx_strand_id
1 'polypeptide(L)'
;ENPYNVGVDCAILMNPQTWVASGHLGSFYDPLLDCKSCKERFRADKLIEDYNEEHGIQIEGSVDAWSQEEMKAYIDEHNIPCPSCGKHDFTDIRQFNLMFKTFQGVTEDAKNTVYLRPETAQGIFVNFKNVQRTSRKKVPFGIAQIGKSFRNEITPGNFTFRTREFEQMELEFFCKPGTDLEWFAYWKQFCIDWLRTLGIKEDEMRARDHSPEELCFYSK
;
A
#
# COMPACT_ATOMS: atom_id res chain seq x y z
N GLU A 1 -1.96 28.25 5.04
CA GLU A 1 -2.59 27.53 3.90
C GLU A 1 -1.61 27.50 2.71
N ASN A 2 -1.40 26.32 2.10
CA ASN A 2 -0.55 26.24 0.92
C ASN A 2 -1.37 26.65 -0.32
N PRO A 3 -0.96 27.65 -1.11
CA PRO A 3 -1.76 28.19 -2.22
C PRO A 3 -1.91 27.23 -3.40
N TYR A 4 -1.10 26.18 -3.46
CA TYR A 4 -1.15 25.18 -4.53
C TYR A 4 -2.22 24.13 -4.30
N ASN A 5 -2.65 23.87 -3.06
CA ASN A 5 -3.46 22.72 -2.72
C ASN A 5 -4.96 23.00 -2.76
N VAL A 6 -5.71 21.99 -3.20
CA VAL A 6 -7.18 21.96 -3.21
C VAL A 6 -7.63 20.69 -2.50
N GLY A 7 -8.61 20.80 -1.60
CA GLY A 7 -9.22 19.65 -0.96
C GLY A 7 -10.28 18.99 -1.83
N VAL A 8 -10.39 17.66 -1.76
CA VAL A 8 -11.45 16.86 -2.36
C VAL A 8 -11.94 15.83 -1.35
N ASP A 9 -13.21 15.51 -1.40
CA ASP A 9 -13.80 14.38 -0.68
C ASP A 9 -14.47 13.45 -1.69
N CYS A 10 -13.82 12.31 -1.95
CA CYS A 10 -14.27 11.32 -2.91
C CYS A 10 -15.00 10.18 -2.22
N ALA A 11 -15.91 9.51 -2.94
CA ALA A 11 -16.65 8.37 -2.44
C ALA A 11 -15.74 7.20 -2.05
N ILE A 12 -16.12 6.47 -1.00
CA ILE A 12 -15.48 5.20 -0.60
C ILE A 12 -15.74 4.11 -1.63
N LEU A 13 -16.98 4.03 -2.12
CA LEU A 13 -17.38 3.12 -3.17
C LEU A 13 -17.21 3.82 -4.52
N MET A 14 -16.43 3.22 -5.40
CA MET A 14 -16.18 3.71 -6.75
C MET A 14 -16.49 2.64 -7.78
N ASN A 15 -16.56 3.03 -9.05
CA ASN A 15 -16.73 2.09 -10.14
C ASN A 15 -15.63 1.02 -10.09
N PRO A 16 -15.94 -0.29 -10.11
CA PRO A 16 -14.96 -1.37 -10.07
C PRO A 16 -13.86 -1.27 -11.14
N GLN A 17 -14.14 -0.64 -12.28
CA GLN A 17 -13.14 -0.39 -13.33
C GLN A 17 -11.96 0.48 -12.85
N THR A 18 -12.18 1.32 -11.85
CA THR A 18 -11.09 2.08 -11.21
C THR A 18 -10.05 1.15 -10.62
N TRP A 19 -10.49 0.08 -9.96
CA TRP A 19 -9.62 -0.91 -9.31
C TRP A 19 -8.98 -1.89 -10.29
N VAL A 20 -9.62 -2.14 -11.43
CA VAL A 20 -9.00 -2.86 -12.56
C VAL A 20 -7.87 -2.02 -13.15
N ALA A 21 -8.15 -0.74 -13.44
CA ALA A 21 -7.19 0.17 -14.06
C ALA A 21 -5.97 0.47 -13.17
N SER A 22 -6.16 0.53 -11.86
CA SER A 22 -5.09 0.74 -10.88
C SER A 22 -4.33 -0.54 -10.50
N GLY A 23 -4.77 -1.71 -10.97
CA GLY A 23 -4.15 -2.99 -10.68
C GLY A 23 -4.58 -3.64 -9.35
N HIS A 24 -5.35 -2.96 -8.50
CA HIS A 24 -5.72 -3.49 -7.18
C HIS A 24 -6.51 -4.80 -7.23
N LEU A 25 -7.31 -5.04 -8.26
CA LEU A 25 -8.01 -6.32 -8.39
C LEU A 25 -7.11 -7.45 -8.91
N GLY A 26 -6.00 -7.12 -9.57
CA GLY A 26 -5.12 -8.10 -10.18
C GLY A 26 -3.82 -8.39 -9.40
N SER A 27 -3.37 -7.46 -8.53
CA SER A 27 -2.06 -7.55 -7.89
C SER A 27 -2.01 -7.16 -6.41
N PHE A 28 -3.14 -6.74 -5.83
CA PHE A 28 -3.17 -6.33 -4.43
C PHE A 28 -3.56 -7.50 -3.52
N TYR A 29 -2.64 -8.43 -3.33
CA TYR A 29 -2.84 -9.61 -2.48
C TYR A 29 -1.58 -10.01 -1.73
N ASP A 30 -1.81 -10.69 -0.59
CA ASP A 30 -0.76 -11.33 0.20
C ASP A 30 -0.66 -12.81 -0.16
N PRO A 31 0.56 -13.36 -0.27
CA PRO A 31 0.80 -14.79 -0.40
C PRO A 31 0.63 -15.47 0.97
N LEU A 32 -0.41 -16.30 1.13
CA LEU A 32 -0.74 -16.94 2.39
C LEU A 32 -0.51 -18.44 2.40
N LEU A 33 -0.03 -18.93 3.52
CA LEU A 33 0.02 -20.35 3.84
C LEU A 33 -0.45 -20.62 5.28
N ASP A 34 -1.00 -21.82 5.50
CA ASP A 34 -1.42 -22.25 6.83
C ASP A 34 -0.49 -23.37 7.31
N CYS A 35 -0.10 -23.35 8.59
CA CYS A 35 0.53 -24.49 9.22
C CYS A 35 -0.52 -25.59 9.43
N LYS A 36 -0.32 -26.78 8.84
CA LYS A 36 -1.26 -27.89 8.97
C LYS A 36 -1.36 -28.45 10.39
N SER A 37 -0.33 -28.22 11.20
CA SER A 37 -0.25 -28.73 12.58
C SER A 37 -0.97 -27.84 13.59
N CYS A 38 -0.64 -26.55 13.66
CA CYS A 38 -1.26 -25.62 14.62
C CYS A 38 -2.43 -24.80 14.04
N LYS A 39 -2.65 -24.87 12.72
CA LYS A 39 -3.70 -24.16 11.99
C LYS A 39 -3.51 -22.63 11.94
N GLU A 40 -2.37 -22.14 12.37
CA GLU A 40 -2.06 -20.72 12.23
C GLU A 40 -1.69 -20.34 10.81
N ARG A 41 -1.98 -19.10 10.47
CA ARG A 41 -1.81 -18.53 9.14
C ARG A 41 -0.69 -17.52 9.13
N PHE A 42 0.13 -17.58 8.06
CA PHE A 42 1.28 -16.70 7.87
C PHE A 42 1.30 -16.15 6.44
N ARG A 43 1.94 -15.00 6.27
CA ARG A 43 2.38 -14.52 4.97
C ARG A 43 3.67 -15.25 4.60
N ALA A 44 3.70 -15.84 3.41
CA ALA A 44 4.85 -16.61 2.95
C ALA A 44 6.10 -15.75 2.76
N ASP A 45 5.94 -14.54 2.20
CA ASP A 45 7.01 -13.57 2.03
C ASP A 45 7.65 -13.16 3.36
N LYS A 46 6.82 -12.84 4.36
CA LYS A 46 7.32 -12.47 5.69
C LYS A 46 7.98 -13.63 6.41
N LEU A 47 7.43 -14.83 6.29
CA LEU A 47 8.04 -16.02 6.87
C LEU A 47 9.46 -16.27 6.32
N ILE A 48 9.68 -16.01 5.03
CA ILE A 48 11.00 -16.12 4.38
C ILE A 48 11.93 -14.99 4.85
N GLU A 49 11.43 -13.74 4.86
CA GLU A 49 12.22 -12.59 5.30
C GLU A 49 12.70 -12.73 6.74
N ASP A 50 11.79 -13.07 7.66
CA ASP A 50 12.10 -13.25 9.08
C ASP A 50 13.12 -14.38 9.28
N TYR A 51 12.95 -15.51 8.56
CA TYR A 51 13.91 -16.62 8.61
C TYR A 51 15.29 -16.19 8.10
N ASN A 52 15.34 -15.46 6.99
CA ASN A 52 16.60 -15.01 6.41
C ASN A 52 17.34 -14.02 7.33
N GLU A 53 16.59 -13.10 7.95
CA GLU A 53 17.13 -12.16 8.93
C GLU A 53 17.75 -12.90 10.13
N GLU A 54 17.03 -13.89 10.65
CA GLU A 54 17.47 -14.70 11.81
C GLU A 54 18.75 -15.51 11.51
N HIS A 55 18.91 -15.99 10.25
CA HIS A 55 20.03 -16.81 9.82
C HIS A 55 21.13 -16.04 9.09
N GLY A 56 20.97 -14.72 8.92
CA GLY A 56 21.96 -13.89 8.22
C GLY A 56 22.08 -14.20 6.72
N ILE A 57 21.02 -14.74 6.10
CA ILE A 57 20.98 -15.08 4.68
C ILE A 57 20.64 -13.82 3.89
N GLN A 58 21.51 -13.45 2.95
CA GLN A 58 21.24 -12.36 2.02
C GLN A 58 20.74 -12.93 0.69
N ILE A 59 19.62 -12.41 0.21
CA ILE A 59 19.06 -12.74 -1.10
C ILE A 59 19.14 -11.51 -2.01
N GLU A 60 19.30 -11.75 -3.31
CA GLU A 60 19.22 -10.68 -4.30
C GLU A 60 17.76 -10.32 -4.59
N GLY A 61 17.41 -9.03 -4.44
CA GLY A 61 16.07 -8.53 -4.68
C GLY A 61 15.11 -8.68 -3.49
N SER A 62 13.83 -8.50 -3.75
CA SER A 62 12.75 -8.58 -2.75
C SER A 62 11.97 -9.88 -2.90
N VAL A 63 11.64 -10.53 -1.78
CA VAL A 63 10.79 -11.74 -1.75
C VAL A 63 9.40 -11.47 -2.31
N ASP A 64 8.91 -10.24 -2.19
CA ASP A 64 7.60 -9.82 -2.74
C ASP A 64 7.49 -10.00 -4.27
N ALA A 65 8.63 -10.03 -4.98
CA ALA A 65 8.68 -10.23 -6.43
C ALA A 65 8.64 -11.70 -6.86
N TRP A 66 8.77 -12.63 -5.91
CA TRP A 66 8.81 -14.07 -6.21
C TRP A 66 7.42 -14.63 -6.52
N SER A 67 7.38 -15.66 -7.36
CA SER A 67 6.18 -16.46 -7.58
C SER A 67 5.84 -17.30 -6.34
N GLN A 68 4.59 -17.77 -6.27
CA GLN A 68 4.17 -18.67 -5.18
C GLN A 68 4.97 -19.98 -5.17
N GLU A 69 5.31 -20.48 -6.36
CA GLU A 69 6.13 -21.68 -6.56
C GLU A 69 7.54 -21.48 -6.03
N GLU A 70 8.16 -20.34 -6.30
CA GLU A 70 9.49 -19.99 -5.80
C GLU A 70 9.51 -19.85 -4.29
N MET A 71 8.54 -19.12 -3.72
CA MET A 71 8.39 -19.01 -2.27
C MET A 71 8.21 -20.37 -1.61
N LYS A 72 7.34 -21.23 -2.18
CA LYS A 72 7.08 -22.56 -1.63
C LYS A 72 8.31 -23.45 -1.70
N ALA A 73 9.01 -23.45 -2.83
CA ALA A 73 10.24 -24.21 -3.01
C ALA A 73 11.32 -23.78 -1.99
N TYR A 74 11.47 -22.48 -1.78
CA TYR A 74 12.41 -21.93 -0.81
C TYR A 74 12.08 -22.36 0.64
N ILE A 75 10.79 -22.28 1.02
CA ILE A 75 10.32 -22.70 2.35
C ILE A 75 10.62 -24.19 2.58
N ASP A 76 10.40 -25.03 1.56
CA ASP A 76 10.61 -26.47 1.66
C ASP A 76 12.12 -26.83 1.65
N GLU A 77 12.92 -26.19 0.81
CA GLU A 77 14.36 -26.40 0.69
C GLU A 77 15.11 -26.05 1.99
N HIS A 78 14.75 -24.90 2.59
CA HIS A 78 15.38 -24.45 3.83
C HIS A 78 14.71 -25.03 5.08
N ASN A 79 13.70 -25.89 4.94
CA ASN A 79 12.94 -26.46 6.04
C ASN A 79 12.49 -25.39 7.05
N ILE A 80 11.96 -24.26 6.56
CA ILE A 80 11.57 -23.13 7.41
C ILE A 80 10.53 -23.59 8.43
N PRO A 81 10.77 -23.43 9.75
CA PRO A 81 9.84 -23.91 10.77
C PRO A 81 8.66 -22.95 10.93
N CYS A 82 7.53 -23.47 11.34
CA CYS A 82 6.40 -22.68 11.77
C CYS A 82 6.79 -21.88 13.03
N PRO A 83 6.68 -20.54 13.04
CA PRO A 83 7.05 -19.72 14.18
C PRO A 83 6.32 -20.09 15.48
N SER A 84 5.10 -20.61 15.38
CA SER A 84 4.26 -20.92 16.54
C SER A 84 4.48 -22.31 17.10
N CYS A 85 4.78 -23.33 16.29
CA CYS A 85 4.85 -24.72 16.76
C CYS A 85 6.13 -25.47 16.33
N GLY A 86 7.02 -24.84 15.59
CA GLY A 86 8.30 -25.41 15.16
C GLY A 86 8.23 -26.52 14.10
N LYS A 87 7.04 -26.87 13.60
CA LYS A 87 6.88 -27.93 12.59
C LYS A 87 7.00 -27.38 11.17
N HIS A 88 7.47 -28.22 10.24
CA HIS A 88 7.66 -27.88 8.83
C HIS A 88 6.53 -28.44 7.95
N ASP A 89 5.29 -28.20 8.31
CA ASP A 89 4.15 -28.77 7.60
C ASP A 89 3.15 -27.66 7.20
N PHE A 90 3.39 -27.08 6.04
CA PHE A 90 2.59 -26.01 5.49
C PHE A 90 1.71 -26.46 4.34
N THR A 91 0.61 -25.73 4.12
CA THR A 91 -0.21 -25.84 2.91
C THR A 91 0.52 -25.22 1.73
N ASP A 92 -0.05 -25.39 0.53
CA ASP A 92 0.32 -24.59 -0.62
C ASP A 92 0.01 -23.11 -0.35
N ILE A 93 0.74 -22.22 -1.03
CA ILE A 93 0.54 -20.78 -0.93
C ILE A 93 -0.69 -20.37 -1.72
N ARG A 94 -1.53 -19.53 -1.13
CA ARG A 94 -2.74 -18.98 -1.74
C ARG A 94 -2.68 -17.48 -1.78
N GLN A 95 -3.15 -16.88 -2.85
CA GLN A 95 -3.31 -15.43 -2.94
C GLN A 95 -4.56 -14.99 -2.18
N PHE A 96 -4.41 -13.98 -1.35
CA PHE A 96 -5.52 -13.37 -0.63
C PHE A 96 -5.60 -11.88 -0.99
N ASN A 97 -6.66 -11.51 -1.73
CA ASN A 97 -6.84 -10.12 -2.12
C ASN A 97 -7.25 -9.26 -0.92
N LEU A 98 -6.54 -8.16 -0.71
CA LEU A 98 -6.74 -7.24 0.41
C LEU A 98 -7.91 -6.27 0.22
N MET A 99 -8.57 -6.29 -0.95
CA MET A 99 -9.77 -5.48 -1.19
C MET A 99 -10.95 -6.02 -0.41
N PHE A 100 -11.62 -5.17 0.38
CA PHE A 100 -12.94 -5.51 0.90
C PHE A 100 -13.96 -5.51 -0.22
N LYS A 101 -14.59 -6.65 -0.42
CA LYS A 101 -15.66 -6.88 -1.38
C LYS A 101 -17.01 -6.71 -0.70
N THR A 102 -17.94 -6.03 -1.36
CA THR A 102 -19.33 -5.92 -0.94
C THR A 102 -20.26 -5.88 -2.16
N PHE A 103 -21.53 -5.67 -1.96
CA PHE A 103 -22.54 -5.70 -3.02
C PHE A 103 -23.45 -4.48 -2.96
N GLN A 104 -23.88 -4.00 -4.12
CA GLN A 104 -24.95 -3.00 -4.24
C GLN A 104 -26.24 -3.68 -4.68
N GLY A 105 -27.38 -3.22 -4.14
CA GLY A 105 -28.69 -3.78 -4.50
C GLY A 105 -29.09 -5.00 -3.69
N VAL A 106 -30.01 -5.81 -4.23
CA VAL A 106 -30.73 -6.87 -3.51
C VAL A 106 -30.07 -8.23 -3.66
N THR A 107 -29.24 -8.42 -4.68
CA THR A 107 -28.62 -9.71 -5.02
C THR A 107 -27.10 -9.65 -4.96
N GLU A 108 -26.51 -10.67 -4.36
CA GLU A 108 -25.07 -10.86 -4.29
C GLU A 108 -24.56 -11.56 -5.57
N ASP A 109 -24.45 -10.81 -6.65
CA ASP A 109 -23.93 -11.32 -7.93
C ASP A 109 -22.72 -10.52 -8.41
N ALA A 110 -22.05 -11.03 -9.44
CA ALA A 110 -20.85 -10.41 -10.00
C ALA A 110 -21.09 -8.99 -10.55
N LYS A 111 -22.31 -8.70 -11.02
CA LYS A 111 -22.65 -7.38 -11.59
C LYS A 111 -22.83 -6.32 -10.51
N ASN A 112 -23.24 -6.74 -9.32
CA ASN A 112 -23.50 -5.88 -8.18
C ASN A 112 -22.31 -5.79 -7.24
N THR A 113 -21.21 -6.48 -7.55
CA THR A 113 -19.98 -6.45 -6.74
C THR A 113 -19.31 -5.09 -6.80
N VAL A 114 -19.03 -4.53 -5.64
CA VAL A 114 -18.25 -3.30 -5.45
C VAL A 114 -17.19 -3.53 -4.37
N TYR A 115 -16.24 -2.60 -4.29
CA TYR A 115 -15.13 -2.71 -3.36
C TYR A 115 -14.98 -1.42 -2.56
N LEU A 116 -14.66 -1.56 -1.28
CA LEU A 116 -14.22 -0.43 -0.47
C LEU A 116 -12.81 0.00 -0.92
N ARG A 117 -12.58 1.30 -0.99
CA ARG A 117 -11.26 1.81 -1.42
C ARG A 117 -10.15 1.40 -0.44
N PRO A 118 -9.02 0.85 -0.91
CA PRO A 118 -7.88 0.49 -0.08
C PRO A 118 -6.94 1.68 0.19
N GLU A 119 -7.12 2.77 -0.57
CA GLU A 119 -6.39 4.04 -0.46
C GLU A 119 -7.20 5.18 -1.08
N THR A 120 -6.81 6.41 -0.82
CA THR A 120 -7.53 7.60 -1.29
C THR A 120 -7.03 8.16 -2.62
N ALA A 121 -5.87 7.69 -3.12
CA ALA A 121 -5.21 8.20 -4.33
C ALA A 121 -6.08 8.11 -5.59
N GLN A 122 -6.74 6.98 -5.86
CA GLN A 122 -7.52 6.80 -7.10
C GLN A 122 -8.71 7.75 -7.17
N GLY A 123 -9.31 8.10 -6.05
CA GLY A 123 -10.35 9.12 -6.00
C GLY A 123 -9.84 10.50 -6.47
N ILE A 124 -8.60 10.83 -6.13
CA ILE A 124 -7.94 12.06 -6.58
C ILE A 124 -7.72 12.01 -8.11
N PHE A 125 -7.14 10.92 -8.63
CA PHE A 125 -6.86 10.78 -10.06
C PHE A 125 -8.12 10.80 -10.91
N VAL A 126 -9.16 10.08 -10.54
CA VAL A 126 -10.45 10.04 -11.25
C VAL A 126 -11.09 11.44 -11.30
N ASN A 127 -10.95 12.21 -10.24
CA ASN A 127 -11.54 13.55 -10.13
C ASN A 127 -10.62 14.69 -10.59
N PHE A 128 -9.41 14.41 -11.06
CA PHE A 128 -8.44 15.44 -11.44
C PHE A 128 -9.04 16.53 -12.35
N LYS A 129 -9.66 16.14 -13.46
CA LYS A 129 -10.25 17.09 -14.40
C LYS A 129 -11.42 17.88 -13.81
N ASN A 130 -12.21 17.25 -12.95
CA ASN A 130 -13.32 17.91 -12.26
C ASN A 130 -12.80 18.99 -11.30
N VAL A 131 -11.83 18.63 -10.46
CA VAL A 131 -11.20 19.57 -9.52
C VAL A 131 -10.50 20.70 -10.26
N GLN A 132 -9.72 20.39 -11.29
CA GLN A 132 -9.04 21.40 -12.10
C GLN A 132 -10.03 22.43 -12.68
N ARG A 133 -11.14 21.96 -13.23
CA ARG A 133 -12.16 22.82 -13.84
C ARG A 133 -12.89 23.67 -12.81
N THR A 134 -13.33 23.07 -11.71
CA THR A 134 -14.13 23.76 -10.68
C THR A 134 -13.30 24.74 -9.87
N SER A 135 -12.04 24.41 -9.56
CA SER A 135 -11.11 25.28 -8.85
C SER A 135 -10.38 26.29 -9.76
N ARG A 136 -10.54 26.14 -11.09
CA ARG A 136 -9.84 26.97 -12.12
C ARG A 136 -8.31 26.93 -11.96
N LYS A 137 -7.75 25.86 -11.40
CA LYS A 137 -6.31 25.70 -11.22
C LYS A 137 -5.63 25.30 -12.53
N LYS A 138 -4.39 25.73 -12.64
CA LYS A 138 -3.43 25.28 -13.66
C LYS A 138 -2.27 24.59 -12.96
N VAL A 139 -1.64 23.62 -13.59
CA VAL A 139 -0.42 23.01 -13.05
C VAL A 139 0.67 24.08 -12.90
N PRO A 140 1.42 24.09 -11.79
CA PRO A 140 1.42 23.08 -10.72
C PRO A 140 0.29 23.30 -9.71
N PHE A 141 -0.35 22.22 -9.26
CA PHE A 141 -1.26 22.23 -8.11
C PHE A 141 -1.43 20.85 -7.52
N GLY A 142 -1.77 20.78 -6.24
CA GLY A 142 -2.04 19.56 -5.52
C GLY A 142 -3.52 19.35 -5.23
N ILE A 143 -3.94 18.09 -5.19
CA ILE A 143 -5.26 17.69 -4.71
C ILE A 143 -5.05 16.81 -3.49
N ALA A 144 -5.65 17.20 -2.38
CA ALA A 144 -5.53 16.50 -1.10
C ALA A 144 -6.86 15.89 -0.68
N GLN A 145 -6.80 14.73 -0.08
CA GLN A 145 -7.92 14.07 0.59
C GLN A 145 -7.51 13.52 1.93
N ILE A 146 -8.38 13.70 2.92
CA ILE A 146 -8.35 12.99 4.20
C ILE A 146 -9.60 12.13 4.25
N GLY A 147 -9.45 10.84 4.53
CA GLY A 147 -10.61 9.96 4.59
C GLY A 147 -10.30 8.53 4.96
N LYS A 148 -11.34 7.75 5.15
CA LYS A 148 -11.26 6.33 5.48
C LYS A 148 -10.78 5.51 4.28
N SER A 149 -9.93 4.54 4.59
CA SER A 149 -9.48 3.47 3.69
C SER A 149 -9.62 2.12 4.37
N PHE A 150 -9.67 1.06 3.57
CA PHE A 150 -10.04 -0.27 4.05
C PHE A 150 -9.16 -1.32 3.40
N ARG A 151 -8.47 -2.10 4.22
CA ARG A 151 -7.69 -3.26 3.76
C ARG A 151 -8.09 -4.48 4.55
N ASN A 152 -8.45 -5.56 3.92
CA ASN A 152 -8.84 -6.79 4.57
C ASN A 152 -7.61 -7.51 5.15
N GLU A 153 -6.96 -6.87 6.09
CA GLU A 153 -5.75 -7.36 6.75
C GLU A 153 -6.00 -8.71 7.41
N ILE A 154 -5.10 -9.64 7.19
CA ILE A 154 -5.21 -11.00 7.69
C ILE A 154 -4.91 -11.06 9.17
N THR A 155 -3.87 -10.35 9.59
CA THR A 155 -3.42 -10.25 10.99
C THR A 155 -3.39 -8.80 11.46
N PRO A 156 -4.56 -8.18 11.76
CA PRO A 156 -4.57 -6.91 12.46
C PRO A 156 -3.81 -7.03 13.78
N GLY A 157 -3.09 -5.99 14.17
CA GLY A 157 -2.27 -6.06 15.36
C GLY A 157 -1.73 -4.72 15.84
N ASN A 158 -1.03 -4.77 16.98
CA ASN A 158 -0.42 -3.61 17.59
C ASN A 158 -1.40 -2.45 17.80
N PHE A 159 -2.58 -2.78 18.36
CA PHE A 159 -3.67 -1.85 18.64
C PHE A 159 -4.12 -1.08 17.38
N THR A 160 -3.79 0.21 17.26
CA THR A 160 -4.19 1.04 16.12
C THR A 160 -3.18 1.03 14.97
N PHE A 161 -2.05 0.34 15.10
CA PHE A 161 -0.99 0.34 14.10
C PHE A 161 -1.39 -0.37 12.81
N ARG A 162 -2.06 -1.53 12.91
CA ARG A 162 -2.55 -2.30 11.75
C ARG A 162 -4.01 -2.70 11.95
N THR A 163 -4.88 -1.94 11.33
CA THR A 163 -6.34 -2.12 11.39
C THR A 163 -6.92 -2.31 9.99
N ARG A 164 -8.12 -2.88 9.90
CA ARG A 164 -8.83 -3.08 8.63
C ARG A 164 -9.50 -1.83 8.10
N GLU A 165 -9.82 -0.90 8.98
CA GLU A 165 -10.32 0.44 8.69
C GLU A 165 -9.37 1.46 9.30
N PHE A 166 -8.88 2.40 8.51
CA PHE A 166 -7.94 3.43 8.95
C PHE A 166 -8.19 4.75 8.20
N GLU A 167 -7.57 5.81 8.65
CA GLU A 167 -7.60 7.10 7.97
C GLU A 167 -6.28 7.31 7.23
N GLN A 168 -6.40 7.86 6.02
CA GLN A 168 -5.26 8.34 5.24
C GLN A 168 -5.42 9.82 4.95
N MET A 169 -4.28 10.49 4.87
CA MET A 169 -4.14 11.83 4.32
C MET A 169 -3.18 11.74 3.15
N GLU A 170 -3.68 11.97 1.95
CA GLU A 170 -2.89 11.93 0.72
C GLU A 170 -2.96 13.26 -0.01
N LEU A 171 -1.84 13.64 -0.62
CA LEU A 171 -1.70 14.81 -1.47
C LEU A 171 -1.01 14.37 -2.76
N GLU A 172 -1.74 14.41 -3.87
CA GLU A 172 -1.21 14.19 -5.21
C GLU A 172 -0.88 15.54 -5.85
N PHE A 173 0.39 15.78 -6.12
CA PHE A 173 0.86 17.05 -6.68
C PHE A 173 1.19 16.91 -8.16
N PHE A 174 0.49 17.67 -8.99
CA PHE A 174 0.59 17.63 -10.44
C PHE A 174 1.43 18.79 -10.95
N CYS A 175 2.53 18.49 -11.62
CA CYS A 175 3.45 19.47 -12.15
C CYS A 175 3.65 19.30 -13.67
N LYS A 176 4.35 20.23 -14.29
CA LYS A 176 4.73 20.09 -15.70
C LYS A 176 5.81 19.02 -15.86
N PRO A 177 5.76 18.21 -16.94
CA PRO A 177 6.86 17.29 -17.23
C PRO A 177 8.22 18.00 -17.22
N GLY A 178 9.21 17.36 -16.58
CA GLY A 178 10.58 17.88 -16.44
C GLY A 178 10.79 18.87 -15.29
N THR A 179 9.77 19.15 -14.46
CA THR A 179 9.90 19.96 -13.23
C THR A 179 9.71 19.14 -11.97
N ASP A 180 9.65 17.83 -12.11
CA ASP A 180 9.39 16.86 -11.03
C ASP A 180 10.42 16.93 -9.91
N LEU A 181 11.72 16.93 -10.22
CA LEU A 181 12.78 17.00 -9.20
C LEU A 181 12.84 18.35 -8.48
N GLU A 182 12.48 19.45 -9.16
CA GLU A 182 12.37 20.78 -8.53
C GLU A 182 11.24 20.79 -7.49
N TRP A 183 10.07 20.24 -7.85
CA TRP A 183 8.95 20.13 -6.93
C TRP A 183 9.17 19.10 -5.84
N PHE A 184 9.90 18.03 -6.11
CA PHE A 184 10.33 17.09 -5.07
C PHE A 184 11.17 17.78 -3.99
N ALA A 185 12.17 18.57 -4.39
CA ALA A 185 12.99 19.34 -3.45
C ALA A 185 12.15 20.33 -2.62
N TYR A 186 11.20 21.01 -3.28
CA TYR A 186 10.26 21.92 -2.58
C TYR A 186 9.44 21.18 -1.51
N TRP A 187 8.82 20.05 -1.86
CA TRP A 187 7.98 19.30 -0.93
C TRP A 187 8.77 18.62 0.18
N LYS A 188 9.98 18.14 -0.11
CA LYS A 188 10.91 17.60 0.90
C LYS A 188 11.20 18.66 1.97
N GLN A 189 11.55 19.86 1.56
CA GLN A 189 11.81 20.95 2.50
C GLN A 189 10.54 21.39 3.24
N PHE A 190 9.42 21.49 2.54
CA PHE A 190 8.13 21.83 3.15
C PHE A 190 7.73 20.85 4.26
N CYS A 191 7.89 19.55 4.03
CA CYS A 191 7.58 18.53 5.04
C CYS A 191 8.49 18.63 6.26
N ILE A 192 9.78 18.86 6.07
CA ILE A 192 10.73 19.05 7.17
C ILE A 192 10.32 20.28 8.01
N ASP A 193 10.04 21.40 7.36
CA ASP A 193 9.66 22.63 8.06
C ASP A 193 8.32 22.48 8.77
N TRP A 194 7.37 21.77 8.15
CA TRP A 194 6.09 21.46 8.79
C TRP A 194 6.27 20.61 10.06
N LEU A 195 7.09 19.56 10.03
CA LEU A 195 7.38 18.72 11.20
C LEU A 195 8.04 19.55 12.33
N ARG A 196 8.92 20.49 11.99
CA ARG A 196 9.47 21.45 12.98
C ARG A 196 8.39 22.30 13.65
N THR A 197 7.36 22.72 12.89
CA THR A 197 6.24 23.49 13.48
C THR A 197 5.42 22.67 14.47
N LEU A 198 5.45 21.33 14.36
CA LEU A 198 4.81 20.41 15.30
C LEU A 198 5.67 20.13 16.55
N GLY A 199 6.88 20.72 16.63
CA GLY A 199 7.78 20.58 17.77
C GLY A 199 8.75 19.40 17.68
N ILE A 200 8.85 18.73 16.54
CA ILE A 200 9.83 17.65 16.32
C ILE A 200 11.20 18.32 16.12
N LYS A 201 12.19 17.89 16.91
CA LYS A 201 13.53 18.46 16.87
C LYS A 201 14.32 17.94 15.67
N GLU A 202 15.31 18.72 15.24
CA GLU A 202 16.11 18.41 14.05
C GLU A 202 16.97 17.15 14.23
N ASP A 203 17.47 16.89 15.42
CA ASP A 203 18.21 15.68 15.79
C ASP A 203 17.35 14.43 15.93
N GLU A 204 16.02 14.59 15.96
CA GLU A 204 15.02 13.52 15.98
C GLU A 204 14.47 13.20 14.57
N MET A 205 14.89 13.95 13.54
CA MET A 205 14.44 13.78 12.15
C MET A 205 15.58 13.34 11.24
N ARG A 206 15.26 12.48 10.28
CA ARG A 206 16.18 12.12 9.20
C ARG A 206 15.43 12.05 7.87
N ALA A 207 15.81 12.88 6.92
CA ALA A 207 15.42 12.68 5.53
C ALA A 207 16.33 11.62 4.91
N ARG A 208 15.76 10.52 4.43
CA ARG A 208 16.48 9.43 3.75
C ARG A 208 15.97 9.33 2.32
N ASP A 209 16.85 9.47 1.38
CA ASP A 209 16.53 9.16 -0.02
C ASP A 209 16.57 7.63 -0.20
N HIS A 210 15.66 7.09 -1.02
CA HIS A 210 15.65 5.67 -1.34
C HIS A 210 16.88 5.31 -2.19
N SER A 211 17.43 4.13 -1.99
CA SER A 211 18.44 3.58 -2.89
C SER A 211 17.80 3.22 -4.24
N PRO A 212 18.59 3.08 -5.32
CA PRO A 212 18.04 2.70 -6.63
C PRO A 212 17.18 1.43 -6.61
N GLU A 213 17.50 0.47 -5.75
CA GLU A 213 16.79 -0.80 -5.60
C GLU A 213 15.43 -0.64 -4.88
N GLU A 214 15.27 0.42 -4.10
CA GLU A 214 14.03 0.73 -3.39
C GLU A 214 13.07 1.58 -4.22
N LEU A 215 13.52 2.13 -5.35
CA LEU A 215 12.68 2.96 -6.19
C LEU A 215 11.64 2.13 -6.94
N CYS A 216 10.40 2.64 -6.98
CA CYS A 216 9.38 2.09 -7.85
C CYS A 216 9.78 2.25 -9.33
N PHE A 217 9.29 1.36 -10.20
CA PHE A 217 9.60 1.35 -11.63
C PHE A 217 9.31 2.68 -12.37
N TYR A 218 8.45 3.50 -11.82
CA TYR A 218 8.08 4.82 -12.35
C TYR A 218 8.85 5.99 -11.71
N SER A 219 9.66 5.73 -10.69
CA SER A 219 10.47 6.74 -10.00
C SER A 219 11.79 7.02 -10.74
N LYS A 220 12.35 8.20 -10.48
CA LYS A 220 13.63 8.63 -11.05
C LYS A 220 14.63 8.93 -9.96
#